data_b0d7436f6278c9a5054a66fb66602168
#
_entry.id   b0d7436f6278c9a5054a66fb66602168
#
_cell.length_a   1.000
_cell.length_b   1.000
_cell.length_c   1.000
_cell.angle_alpha   90.00
_cell.angle_beta   90.00
_cell.angle_gamma   90.00
#
_symmetry.space_group_name_H-M   'P 1'
#
loop_
_entity.id
_entity.type
_entity.pdbx_description
1 polymer ?
#
loop_
_entity_poly.entity_id
_entity_poly.type
_entity_poly.pdbx_seq_one_letter_code
_entity_poly.pdbx_strand_id
1 'polypeptide(L)'
;MYKKNLFPLIIFLLIGCAVPTSSINSELMPKNEYLFYINEEINLHASALLQTIQLPSKDYPVPEYLNLLPNALREYRSGSHHGIDFAIPLNGPIMAVSGGIIVRSNPTHSDVDIDTYNAFLETTQQLSKTPEDIYNYILLGKSIVIDHGYSIASNFRTISVYAHLSSIADGILPGAKVDKGQLIGFSGNTGTSSGSLRNEKGAHLHWELHFEDKSGKYFLGQNIPPELLKENIDLLFE
;
A
#
# COMPACT_ATOMS: atom_id res chain seq x y z
N MET A 1 52.54 -61.33 -4.59
CA MET A 1 52.42 -60.34 -5.67
C MET A 1 51.18 -59.56 -5.41
N TYR A 2 51.29 -58.36 -4.76
CA TYR A 2 50.18 -57.47 -4.51
C TYR A 2 50.19 -56.39 -5.59
N LYS A 3 49.13 -56.33 -6.41
CA LYS A 3 48.90 -55.22 -7.35
C LYS A 3 48.29 -54.03 -6.60
N LYS A 4 49.01 -52.93 -6.53
CA LYS A 4 48.47 -51.62 -6.05
C LYS A 4 47.66 -50.99 -7.17
N ASN A 5 46.35 -50.87 -6.95
CA ASN A 5 45.47 -50.07 -7.78
C ASN A 5 45.62 -48.58 -7.39
N LEU A 6 46.19 -47.78 -8.27
CA LEU A 6 46.18 -46.31 -8.19
C LEU A 6 44.80 -45.84 -8.66
N PHE A 7 44.02 -45.21 -7.76
CA PHE A 7 42.86 -44.43 -8.13
C PHE A 7 43.31 -43.01 -8.50
N PRO A 8 42.87 -42.48 -9.63
CA PRO A 8 43.16 -41.09 -9.95
C PRO A 8 42.28 -40.16 -9.11
N LEU A 9 42.92 -39.21 -8.42
CA LEU A 9 42.28 -38.13 -7.68
C LEU A 9 41.69 -37.15 -8.69
N ILE A 10 40.37 -37.17 -8.87
CA ILE A 10 39.67 -36.19 -9.67
C ILE A 10 39.50 -34.93 -8.80
N ILE A 11 40.29 -33.91 -9.07
CA ILE A 11 40.13 -32.57 -8.47
C ILE A 11 38.95 -31.88 -9.19
N PHE A 12 37.80 -31.76 -8.52
CA PHE A 12 36.71 -30.91 -8.95
C PHE A 12 37.13 -29.45 -8.69
N LEU A 13 37.49 -28.75 -9.74
CA LEU A 13 37.56 -27.30 -9.74
C LEU A 13 36.11 -26.76 -9.64
N LEU A 14 35.73 -26.33 -8.45
CA LEU A 14 34.53 -25.50 -8.26
C LEU A 14 34.77 -24.14 -8.91
N ILE A 15 34.35 -24.00 -10.16
CA ILE A 15 34.19 -22.67 -10.78
C ILE A 15 33.04 -22.04 -10.08
N GLY A 16 33.32 -21.23 -9.07
CA GLY A 16 32.34 -20.35 -8.45
C GLY A 16 31.85 -19.36 -9.52
N CYS A 17 30.65 -19.56 -10.04
CA CYS A 17 29.93 -18.50 -10.72
C CYS A 17 29.70 -17.40 -9.68
N ALA A 18 30.55 -16.38 -9.70
CA ALA A 18 30.25 -15.11 -9.06
C ALA A 18 29.00 -14.56 -9.78
N VAL A 19 27.86 -14.62 -9.11
CA VAL A 19 26.68 -13.85 -9.52
C VAL A 19 27.14 -12.40 -9.48
N PRO A 20 27.07 -11.65 -10.60
CA PRO A 20 27.38 -10.24 -10.53
C PRO A 20 26.37 -9.62 -9.58
N THR A 21 26.84 -9.19 -8.40
CA THR A 21 26.13 -8.18 -7.62
C THR A 21 26.04 -6.96 -8.53
N SER A 22 24.88 -6.78 -9.16
CA SER A 22 24.57 -5.52 -9.81
C SER A 22 24.72 -4.47 -8.72
N SER A 23 25.83 -3.75 -8.73
CA SER A 23 25.94 -2.50 -7.99
C SER A 23 24.79 -1.63 -8.52
N ILE A 24 23.74 -1.49 -7.73
CA ILE A 24 22.71 -0.47 -7.97
C ILE A 24 23.50 0.83 -7.94
N ASN A 25 23.62 1.46 -9.11
CA ASN A 25 24.30 2.75 -9.25
C ASN A 25 23.61 3.70 -8.26
N SER A 26 24.34 4.17 -7.26
CA SER A 26 23.85 5.13 -6.27
C SER A 26 23.40 6.46 -6.90
N GLU A 27 23.77 6.70 -8.16
CA GLU A 27 23.32 7.85 -8.96
C GLU A 27 21.90 7.70 -9.55
N LEU A 28 21.30 6.47 -9.51
CA LEU A 28 19.96 6.19 -10.02
C LEU A 28 18.91 6.05 -8.90
N MET A 29 19.31 6.25 -7.64
CA MET A 29 18.34 6.26 -6.55
C MET A 29 17.51 7.55 -6.62
N PRO A 30 16.17 7.46 -6.54
CA PRO A 30 15.33 8.65 -6.50
C PRO A 30 15.74 9.50 -5.30
N LYS A 31 15.88 10.82 -5.53
CA LYS A 31 16.05 11.78 -4.46
C LYS A 31 14.76 11.86 -3.66
N ASN A 32 14.80 12.43 -2.45
CA ASN A 32 13.65 12.63 -1.57
C ASN A 32 12.60 13.65 -2.08
N GLU A 33 12.51 13.88 -3.38
CA GLU A 33 11.60 14.83 -4.02
C GLU A 33 10.44 14.15 -4.80
N TYR A 34 10.45 12.79 -4.87
CA TYR A 34 9.43 12.05 -5.59
C TYR A 34 8.34 11.49 -4.67
N LEU A 35 7.12 11.42 -5.20
CA LEU A 35 5.98 10.74 -4.58
C LEU A 35 5.86 9.29 -5.03
N PHE A 36 6.31 8.98 -6.24
CA PHE A 36 6.60 7.64 -6.72
C PHE A 36 7.65 7.74 -7.85
N TYR A 37 8.32 6.63 -8.12
CA TYR A 37 9.34 6.56 -9.15
C TYR A 37 9.36 5.17 -9.79
N ILE A 38 9.20 5.10 -11.12
CA ILE A 38 9.37 3.89 -11.93
C ILE A 38 10.65 3.99 -12.75
N ASN A 39 10.81 5.10 -13.46
CA ASN A 39 11.98 5.45 -14.28
C ASN A 39 11.95 6.95 -14.59
N GLU A 40 12.86 7.44 -15.44
CA GLU A 40 12.93 8.86 -15.80
C GLU A 40 11.64 9.41 -16.46
N GLU A 41 10.87 8.55 -17.14
CA GLU A 41 9.65 8.97 -17.86
C GLU A 41 8.39 8.87 -16.98
N ILE A 42 8.36 7.92 -16.03
CA ILE A 42 7.21 7.62 -15.19
C ILE A 42 7.58 7.87 -13.74
N ASN A 43 7.28 9.05 -13.27
CA ASN A 43 7.52 9.52 -11.91
C ASN A 43 6.61 10.70 -11.58
N LEU A 44 6.54 11.09 -10.32
CA LEU A 44 5.85 12.29 -9.88
C LEU A 44 6.64 12.99 -8.78
N HIS A 45 7.04 14.24 -9.03
CA HIS A 45 7.61 15.10 -8.00
C HIS A 45 6.52 15.66 -7.07
N ALA A 46 6.83 15.82 -5.80
CA ALA A 46 5.92 16.43 -4.82
C ALA A 46 5.46 17.82 -5.25
N SER A 47 6.34 18.59 -5.88
CA SER A 47 6.05 19.94 -6.40
C SER A 47 5.04 19.96 -7.58
N ALA A 48 4.72 18.82 -8.17
CA ALA A 48 3.75 18.73 -9.27
C ALA A 48 2.30 18.56 -8.81
N LEU A 49 2.04 18.52 -7.51
CA LEU A 49 0.68 18.51 -6.98
C LEU A 49 -0.01 19.85 -7.23
N LEU A 50 -1.26 19.81 -7.68
CA LEU A 50 -2.05 20.99 -7.97
C LEU A 50 -2.62 21.64 -6.72
N GLN A 51 -2.91 20.82 -5.71
CA GLN A 51 -3.40 21.27 -4.41
C GLN A 51 -2.98 20.29 -3.33
N THR A 52 -2.84 20.80 -2.14
CA THR A 52 -2.68 19.98 -0.96
C THR A 52 -3.99 19.27 -0.63
N ILE A 53 -3.87 18.07 -0.11
CA ILE A 53 -4.96 17.27 0.43
C ILE A 53 -5.00 17.45 1.94
N GLN A 54 -6.17 17.27 2.56
CA GLN A 54 -6.26 17.29 4.01
C GLN A 54 -5.98 15.91 4.61
N LEU A 55 -5.61 15.88 5.88
CA LEU A 55 -5.55 14.63 6.63
C LEU A 55 -6.93 13.95 6.65
N PRO A 56 -6.97 12.60 6.56
CA PRO A 56 -8.24 11.86 6.66
C PRO A 56 -8.90 11.95 8.04
N SER A 57 -8.12 12.39 9.05
CA SER A 57 -8.60 12.81 10.37
C SER A 57 -7.59 13.80 10.95
N LYS A 58 -8.03 15.01 11.24
CA LYS A 58 -7.18 16.15 11.63
C LYS A 58 -6.34 15.92 12.91
N ASP A 59 -6.81 15.05 13.80
CA ASP A 59 -6.17 14.79 15.09
C ASP A 59 -5.11 13.65 15.00
N TYR A 60 -4.94 13.05 13.81
CA TYR A 60 -4.05 11.92 13.59
C TYR A 60 -3.11 12.22 12.43
N PRO A 61 -1.89 12.73 12.72
CA PRO A 61 -0.91 13.07 11.69
C PRO A 61 -0.34 11.81 11.02
N VAL A 62 0.43 12.03 9.95
CA VAL A 62 1.22 10.97 9.31
C VAL A 62 2.11 10.29 10.36
N PRO A 63 2.12 8.94 10.43
CA PRO A 63 2.88 8.23 11.45
C PRO A 63 4.40 8.38 11.28
N GLU A 64 5.12 8.39 12.41
CA GLU A 64 6.59 8.44 12.44
C GLU A 64 7.24 7.08 12.14
N TYR A 65 6.51 5.98 12.34
CA TYR A 65 7.06 4.63 12.14
C TYR A 65 7.05 4.24 10.66
N LEU A 66 8.24 3.99 10.10
CA LEU A 66 8.43 3.69 8.68
C LEU A 66 7.65 2.48 8.18
N ASN A 67 7.42 1.48 9.04
CA ASN A 67 6.61 0.32 8.70
C ASN A 67 5.11 0.63 8.49
N LEU A 68 4.64 1.81 8.88
CA LEU A 68 3.28 2.29 8.64
C LEU A 68 3.17 3.14 7.35
N LEU A 69 4.29 3.38 6.68
CA LEU A 69 4.37 4.16 5.46
C LEU A 69 4.30 3.28 4.19
N PRO A 70 4.00 3.88 3.03
CA PRO A 70 4.01 3.18 1.75
C PRO A 70 5.36 2.54 1.47
N ASN A 71 5.33 1.47 0.67
CA ASN A 71 6.47 0.67 0.24
C ASN A 71 7.17 -0.14 1.35
N ALA A 72 6.72 -0.06 2.61
CA ALA A 72 7.19 -0.96 3.66
C ALA A 72 6.83 -2.43 3.35
N LEU A 73 7.73 -3.36 3.67
CA LEU A 73 7.50 -4.78 3.39
C LEU A 73 6.33 -5.34 4.20
N ARG A 74 5.55 -6.20 3.57
CA ARG A 74 4.45 -6.98 4.15
C ARG A 74 4.71 -8.47 3.88
N GLU A 75 5.76 -8.99 4.52
CA GLU A 75 6.23 -10.39 4.32
C GLU A 75 5.11 -11.41 4.51
N TYR A 76 4.23 -11.20 5.50
CA TYR A 76 3.13 -12.12 5.82
C TYR A 76 2.14 -12.35 4.66
N ARG A 77 2.14 -11.48 3.64
CA ARG A 77 1.31 -11.59 2.43
C ARG A 77 2.11 -11.49 1.12
N SER A 78 3.44 -11.63 1.18
CA SER A 78 4.32 -11.53 0.01
C SER A 78 4.07 -10.27 -0.83
N GLY A 79 4.09 -9.11 -0.20
CA GLY A 79 3.85 -7.84 -0.87
C GLY A 79 4.45 -6.64 -0.15
N SER A 80 4.17 -5.46 -0.66
CA SER A 80 4.51 -4.18 -0.05
C SER A 80 3.26 -3.46 0.47
N HIS A 81 3.47 -2.50 1.34
CA HIS A 81 2.44 -1.60 1.85
C HIS A 81 2.12 -0.54 0.77
N HIS A 82 0.86 -0.42 0.35
CA HIS A 82 0.48 0.53 -0.69
C HIS A 82 -0.01 1.86 -0.15
N GLY A 83 -0.11 2.01 1.17
CA GLY A 83 -0.70 3.18 1.82
C GLY A 83 -0.02 3.61 3.10
N ILE A 84 -0.68 4.51 3.80
CA ILE A 84 -0.32 5.01 5.13
C ILE A 84 -1.32 4.41 6.13
N ASP A 85 -0.80 3.81 7.22
CA ASP A 85 -1.62 3.32 8.33
C ASP A 85 -1.73 4.39 9.41
N PHE A 86 -2.80 5.18 9.40
CA PHE A 86 -3.06 6.20 10.42
C PHE A 86 -3.62 5.55 11.69
N ALA A 87 -3.03 5.86 12.85
CA ALA A 87 -3.39 5.28 14.15
C ALA A 87 -4.72 5.82 14.71
N ILE A 88 -5.76 5.86 13.88
CA ILE A 88 -7.09 6.32 14.24
C ILE A 88 -7.82 5.21 15.00
N PRO A 89 -8.29 5.44 16.22
CA PRO A 89 -8.93 4.39 17.03
C PRO A 89 -10.23 3.88 16.42
N LEU A 90 -10.71 2.75 16.90
CA LEU A 90 -11.99 2.16 16.49
C LEU A 90 -13.10 3.21 16.56
N ASN A 91 -13.90 3.30 15.51
CA ASN A 91 -14.98 4.26 15.30
C ASN A 91 -14.54 5.73 15.27
N GLY A 92 -13.24 6.02 15.11
CA GLY A 92 -12.77 7.38 14.84
C GLY A 92 -13.24 7.87 13.46
N PRO A 93 -13.68 9.14 13.33
CA PRO A 93 -14.25 9.66 12.09
C PRO A 93 -13.20 9.78 10.97
N ILE A 94 -13.60 9.40 9.75
CA ILE A 94 -12.78 9.45 8.54
C ILE A 94 -13.38 10.43 7.55
N MET A 95 -12.57 11.38 7.10
CA MET A 95 -12.95 12.42 6.14
C MET A 95 -12.33 12.16 4.76
N ALA A 96 -13.01 12.58 3.71
CA ALA A 96 -12.44 12.59 2.36
C ALA A 96 -11.27 13.58 2.29
N VAL A 97 -10.09 13.12 1.88
CA VAL A 97 -8.87 13.97 1.78
C VAL A 97 -9.00 15.05 0.71
N SER A 98 -9.81 14.83 -0.32
CA SER A 98 -10.13 15.74 -1.41
C SER A 98 -11.53 15.43 -1.94
N GLY A 99 -12.12 16.36 -2.71
CA GLY A 99 -13.38 16.12 -3.40
C GLY A 99 -13.24 15.09 -4.52
N GLY A 100 -14.34 14.39 -4.85
CA GLY A 100 -14.33 13.37 -5.89
C GLY A 100 -15.65 12.63 -6.05
N ILE A 101 -15.60 11.50 -6.75
CA ILE A 101 -16.75 10.62 -6.98
C ILE A 101 -16.44 9.26 -6.34
N ILE A 102 -17.39 8.73 -5.57
CA ILE A 102 -17.30 7.38 -5.03
C ILE A 102 -17.37 6.38 -6.18
N VAL A 103 -16.32 5.59 -6.40
CA VAL A 103 -16.32 4.53 -7.43
C VAL A 103 -16.51 3.15 -6.84
N ARG A 104 -16.20 2.96 -5.55
CA ARG A 104 -16.49 1.74 -4.80
C ARG A 104 -16.84 2.08 -3.35
N SER A 105 -17.82 1.37 -2.83
CA SER A 105 -18.22 1.37 -1.42
C SER A 105 -18.79 0.00 -1.09
N ASN A 106 -18.33 -0.64 -0.03
CA ASN A 106 -18.78 -1.98 0.36
C ASN A 106 -19.28 -2.06 1.82
N PRO A 107 -20.36 -1.35 2.16
CA PRO A 107 -20.87 -1.27 3.53
C PRO A 107 -21.27 -2.63 4.12
N THR A 108 -21.58 -3.62 3.26
CA THR A 108 -22.02 -4.96 3.63
C THR A 108 -20.87 -5.96 3.78
N HIS A 109 -19.61 -5.53 3.65
CA HIS A 109 -18.46 -6.40 3.87
C HIS A 109 -18.54 -7.07 5.25
N SER A 110 -18.25 -8.36 5.28
CA SER A 110 -18.11 -9.15 6.50
C SER A 110 -16.79 -9.92 6.44
N ASP A 111 -16.03 -9.85 7.52
CA ASP A 111 -14.78 -10.58 7.63
C ASP A 111 -15.01 -12.10 7.53
N VAL A 112 -14.11 -12.78 6.83
CA VAL A 112 -14.01 -14.24 6.89
C VAL A 112 -13.54 -14.67 8.28
N ASP A 113 -13.73 -15.93 8.64
CA ASP A 113 -13.14 -16.48 9.85
C ASP A 113 -11.61 -16.55 9.77
N ILE A 114 -10.95 -16.72 10.93
CA ILE A 114 -9.49 -16.66 11.01
C ILE A 114 -8.79 -17.79 10.22
N ASP A 115 -9.39 -18.96 10.12
CA ASP A 115 -8.80 -20.09 9.41
C ASP A 115 -8.83 -19.81 7.89
N THR A 116 -9.96 -19.30 7.39
CA THR A 116 -10.09 -18.85 5.99
C THR A 116 -9.14 -17.67 5.68
N TYR A 117 -9.00 -16.70 6.59
CA TYR A 117 -8.06 -15.60 6.45
C TYR A 117 -6.62 -16.11 6.32
N ASN A 118 -6.20 -17.03 7.18
CA ASN A 118 -4.87 -17.64 7.15
C ASN A 118 -4.63 -18.43 5.85
N ALA A 119 -5.64 -19.17 5.34
CA ALA A 119 -5.55 -19.88 4.07
C ALA A 119 -5.31 -18.93 2.87
N PHE A 120 -5.91 -17.73 2.88
CA PHE A 120 -5.58 -16.70 1.89
C PHE A 120 -4.13 -16.20 2.02
N LEU A 121 -3.63 -15.97 3.24
CA LEU A 121 -2.23 -15.60 3.44
C LEU A 121 -1.26 -16.70 2.98
N GLU A 122 -1.54 -17.97 3.26
CA GLU A 122 -0.77 -19.09 2.74
C GLU A 122 -0.76 -19.10 1.19
N THR A 123 -1.89 -18.81 0.57
CA THR A 123 -1.99 -18.68 -0.89
C THR A 123 -1.06 -17.57 -1.41
N THR A 124 -1.01 -16.43 -0.74
CA THR A 124 -0.08 -15.34 -1.12
C THR A 124 1.37 -15.76 -1.00
N GLN A 125 1.73 -16.53 0.03
CA GLN A 125 3.07 -17.07 0.21
C GLN A 125 3.45 -18.05 -0.90
N GLN A 126 2.56 -19.00 -1.22
CA GLN A 126 2.77 -19.97 -2.30
C GLN A 126 2.97 -19.31 -3.66
N LEU A 127 2.23 -18.22 -3.94
CA LEU A 127 2.33 -17.46 -5.17
C LEU A 127 3.47 -16.42 -5.17
N SER A 128 4.13 -16.22 -4.04
CA SER A 128 5.14 -15.17 -3.83
C SER A 128 4.65 -13.77 -4.22
N LYS A 129 3.35 -13.54 -4.13
CA LYS A 129 2.67 -12.25 -4.37
C LYS A 129 1.28 -12.24 -3.75
N THR A 130 0.73 -11.07 -3.48
CA THR A 130 -0.67 -10.89 -3.12
C THR A 130 -1.51 -10.74 -4.39
N PRO A 131 -2.43 -11.68 -4.73
CA PRO A 131 -3.38 -11.51 -5.81
C PRO A 131 -4.30 -10.31 -5.57
N GLU A 132 -4.73 -9.63 -6.64
CA GLU A 132 -5.57 -8.42 -6.55
C GLU A 132 -6.93 -8.68 -5.92
N ASP A 133 -7.53 -9.83 -6.17
CA ASP A 133 -8.82 -10.22 -5.60
C ASP A 133 -8.71 -10.46 -4.08
N ILE A 134 -7.68 -11.17 -3.61
CA ILE A 134 -7.40 -11.32 -2.17
C ILE A 134 -7.16 -9.93 -1.55
N TYR A 135 -6.36 -9.08 -2.20
CA TYR A 135 -6.08 -7.75 -1.69
C TYR A 135 -7.36 -6.91 -1.58
N ASN A 136 -8.09 -6.77 -2.69
CA ASN A 136 -9.21 -5.85 -2.79
C ASN A 136 -10.47 -6.29 -2.04
N TYR A 137 -10.72 -7.61 -1.93
CA TYR A 137 -11.99 -8.12 -1.39
C TYR A 137 -11.86 -8.76 -0.01
N ILE A 138 -10.64 -9.13 0.40
CA ILE A 138 -10.38 -9.72 1.72
C ILE A 138 -9.56 -8.75 2.58
N LEU A 139 -8.33 -8.42 2.13
CA LEU A 139 -7.38 -7.69 2.98
C LEU A 139 -7.72 -6.22 3.20
N LEU A 140 -8.36 -5.53 2.26
CA LEU A 140 -8.84 -4.15 2.48
C LEU A 140 -10.07 -4.08 3.39
N GLY A 141 -10.77 -5.19 3.59
CA GLY A 141 -11.97 -5.21 4.43
C GLY A 141 -13.06 -4.27 3.91
N LYS A 142 -13.80 -3.65 4.83
CA LYS A 142 -14.78 -2.62 4.50
C LYS A 142 -14.04 -1.37 4.01
N SER A 143 -14.31 -0.95 2.78
CA SER A 143 -13.51 0.08 2.12
C SER A 143 -14.35 1.00 1.23
N ILE A 144 -13.79 2.20 1.00
CA ILE A 144 -14.29 3.23 0.08
C ILE A 144 -13.17 3.55 -0.91
N VAL A 145 -13.52 3.75 -2.18
CA VAL A 145 -12.61 4.23 -3.22
C VAL A 145 -13.19 5.50 -3.83
N ILE A 146 -12.41 6.58 -3.85
CA ILE A 146 -12.79 7.88 -4.39
C ILE A 146 -11.91 8.19 -5.60
N ASP A 147 -12.54 8.53 -6.71
CA ASP A 147 -11.89 9.06 -7.91
C ASP A 147 -11.89 10.59 -7.84
N HIS A 148 -10.72 11.18 -7.77
CA HIS A 148 -10.50 12.63 -7.74
C HIS A 148 -10.29 13.23 -9.14
N GLY A 149 -10.27 12.39 -10.19
CA GLY A 149 -9.90 12.82 -11.53
C GLY A 149 -8.47 13.39 -11.55
N TYR A 150 -8.30 14.52 -12.19
CA TYR A 150 -7.00 15.23 -12.33
C TYR A 150 -6.88 16.43 -11.39
N SER A 151 -7.67 16.49 -10.32
CA SER A 151 -7.69 17.65 -9.41
C SER A 151 -6.48 17.72 -8.47
N ILE A 152 -5.85 16.60 -8.16
CA ILE A 152 -4.69 16.51 -7.28
C ILE A 152 -3.38 16.59 -8.07
N ALA A 153 -3.29 15.90 -9.22
CA ALA A 153 -2.13 15.93 -10.10
C ALA A 153 -2.58 16.03 -11.57
N SER A 154 -2.06 17.02 -12.31
CA SER A 154 -2.54 17.33 -13.67
C SER A 154 -2.32 16.23 -14.70
N ASN A 155 -1.25 15.45 -14.54
CA ASN A 155 -0.83 14.42 -15.50
C ASN A 155 -1.34 13.01 -15.14
N PHE A 156 -1.94 12.85 -13.97
CA PHE A 156 -2.41 11.57 -13.48
C PHE A 156 -3.85 11.68 -12.95
N ARG A 157 -4.70 10.75 -13.33
CA ARG A 157 -5.94 10.50 -12.61
C ARG A 157 -5.58 9.98 -11.23
N THR A 158 -6.11 10.60 -10.17
CA THR A 158 -5.81 10.25 -8.80
C THR A 158 -6.98 9.55 -8.13
N ILE A 159 -6.69 8.51 -7.37
CA ILE A 159 -7.67 7.67 -6.71
C ILE A 159 -7.22 7.42 -5.28
N SER A 160 -8.09 7.67 -4.29
CA SER A 160 -7.81 7.30 -2.91
C SER A 160 -8.62 6.08 -2.46
N VAL A 161 -8.02 5.26 -1.59
CA VAL A 161 -8.64 4.11 -0.95
C VAL A 161 -8.63 4.32 0.56
N TYR A 162 -9.76 4.05 1.21
CA TYR A 162 -9.94 4.10 2.66
C TYR A 162 -10.38 2.70 3.09
N ALA A 163 -9.57 2.02 3.87
CA ALA A 163 -9.77 0.61 4.19
C ALA A 163 -9.81 0.34 5.71
N HIS A 164 -10.13 -0.88 6.07
CA HIS A 164 -10.31 -1.37 7.43
C HIS A 164 -11.43 -0.67 8.21
N LEU A 165 -12.41 -0.09 7.52
CA LEU A 165 -13.47 0.69 8.15
C LEU A 165 -14.37 -0.18 9.05
N SER A 166 -14.83 0.36 10.19
CA SER A 166 -15.87 -0.23 11.01
C SER A 166 -17.25 -0.01 10.39
N SER A 167 -17.48 1.20 9.85
CA SER A 167 -18.72 1.55 9.13
C SER A 167 -18.48 2.61 8.07
N ILE A 168 -19.38 2.69 7.11
CA ILE A 168 -19.42 3.69 6.05
C ILE A 168 -20.59 4.63 6.36
N ALA A 169 -20.39 5.94 6.18
CA ALA A 169 -21.40 6.95 6.43
C ALA A 169 -22.57 6.85 5.42
N ASP A 170 -23.74 7.28 5.83
CA ASP A 170 -24.93 7.27 4.99
C ASP A 170 -24.73 8.11 3.72
N GLY A 171 -25.24 7.60 2.60
CA GLY A 171 -25.13 8.28 1.30
C GLY A 171 -23.78 8.10 0.57
N ILE A 172 -22.79 7.45 1.17
CA ILE A 172 -21.51 7.11 0.54
C ILE A 172 -21.67 5.86 -0.33
N LEU A 173 -22.24 6.06 -1.51
CA LEU A 173 -22.56 4.99 -2.49
C LEU A 173 -21.88 5.27 -3.83
N PRO A 174 -21.60 4.23 -4.65
CA PRO A 174 -21.03 4.43 -5.98
C PRO A 174 -21.83 5.45 -6.81
N GLY A 175 -21.12 6.40 -7.42
CA GLY A 175 -21.68 7.54 -8.17
C GLY A 175 -21.97 8.78 -7.33
N ALA A 176 -21.97 8.71 -5.99
CA ALA A 176 -22.13 9.88 -5.13
C ALA A 176 -20.90 10.79 -5.24
N LYS A 177 -21.13 12.12 -5.25
CA LYS A 177 -20.08 13.13 -5.08
C LYS A 177 -19.80 13.35 -3.61
N VAL A 178 -18.53 13.56 -3.29
CA VAL A 178 -18.09 13.97 -1.95
C VAL A 178 -17.21 15.21 -2.06
N ASP A 179 -17.29 16.05 -1.05
CA ASP A 179 -16.44 17.22 -0.90
C ASP A 179 -15.22 16.92 -0.04
N LYS A 180 -14.14 17.71 -0.21
CA LYS A 180 -12.99 17.68 0.70
C LYS A 180 -13.47 17.93 2.13
N GLY A 181 -13.06 17.07 3.07
CA GLY A 181 -13.49 17.17 4.47
C GLY A 181 -14.86 16.60 4.80
N GLN A 182 -15.57 16.03 3.84
CA GLN A 182 -16.83 15.34 4.11
C GLN A 182 -16.58 14.05 4.90
N LEU A 183 -17.39 13.79 5.94
CA LEU A 183 -17.40 12.53 6.66
C LEU A 183 -17.81 11.39 5.70
N ILE A 184 -16.98 10.35 5.58
CA ILE A 184 -17.22 9.23 4.67
C ILE A 184 -17.35 7.88 5.41
N GLY A 185 -16.84 7.78 6.64
CA GLY A 185 -16.90 6.54 7.40
C GLY A 185 -16.17 6.65 8.72
N PHE A 186 -15.91 5.50 9.32
CA PHE A 186 -15.28 5.39 10.63
C PHE A 186 -14.21 4.30 10.62
N SER A 187 -13.08 4.56 11.29
CA SER A 187 -11.95 3.64 11.41
C SER A 187 -12.33 2.34 12.09
N GLY A 188 -11.71 1.25 11.70
CA GLY A 188 -11.93 -0.07 12.27
C GLY A 188 -10.74 -0.99 12.05
N ASN A 189 -11.02 -2.29 11.91
CA ASN A 189 -10.01 -3.31 11.68
C ASN A 189 -10.48 -4.44 10.75
N THR A 190 -11.56 -4.21 9.97
CA THR A 190 -12.05 -5.20 9.01
C THR A 190 -10.98 -5.54 7.97
N GLY A 191 -10.95 -6.78 7.47
CA GLY A 191 -9.92 -7.24 6.52
C GLY A 191 -8.56 -7.54 7.18
N THR A 192 -8.44 -7.47 8.49
CA THR A 192 -7.24 -7.83 9.24
C THR A 192 -7.44 -9.13 10.02
N SER A 193 -6.35 -9.70 10.56
CA SER A 193 -6.45 -10.85 11.47
C SER A 193 -7.30 -10.55 12.70
N SER A 194 -7.25 -9.32 13.21
CA SER A 194 -8.09 -8.90 14.35
C SER A 194 -9.57 -8.83 13.99
N GLY A 195 -9.91 -8.36 12.78
CA GLY A 195 -11.28 -8.40 12.26
C GLY A 195 -11.79 -9.83 12.12
N SER A 196 -10.97 -10.73 11.53
CA SER A 196 -11.27 -12.16 11.39
C SER A 196 -11.42 -12.87 12.74
N LEU A 197 -10.69 -12.44 13.77
CA LEU A 197 -10.84 -12.90 15.16
C LEU A 197 -12.01 -12.22 15.90
N ARG A 198 -12.72 -11.29 15.26
CA ARG A 198 -13.85 -10.54 15.83
C ARG A 198 -13.50 -9.83 17.13
N ASN A 199 -12.32 -9.25 17.22
CA ASN A 199 -11.88 -8.41 18.33
C ASN A 199 -11.63 -6.97 17.88
N GLU A 200 -11.48 -6.04 18.82
CA GLU A 200 -11.34 -4.61 18.56
C GLU A 200 -9.88 -4.13 18.48
N LYS A 201 -8.91 -5.05 18.47
CA LYS A 201 -7.48 -4.70 18.50
C LYS A 201 -7.01 -4.22 17.13
N GLY A 202 -5.98 -3.40 17.16
CA GLY A 202 -5.28 -2.96 15.95
C GLY A 202 -6.12 -2.10 15.01
N ALA A 203 -7.17 -1.42 15.52
CA ALA A 203 -7.96 -0.48 14.73
C ALA A 203 -7.05 0.64 14.19
N HIS A 204 -7.18 0.94 12.90
CA HIS A 204 -6.45 1.99 12.19
C HIS A 204 -7.16 2.30 10.87
N LEU A 205 -6.81 3.41 10.23
CA LEU A 205 -7.18 3.66 8.84
C LEU A 205 -6.00 3.28 7.96
N HIS A 206 -6.16 2.33 7.07
CA HIS A 206 -5.26 2.16 5.93
C HIS A 206 -5.74 3.06 4.79
N TRP A 207 -4.91 4.03 4.39
CA TRP A 207 -5.22 4.99 3.34
C TRP A 207 -4.20 4.91 2.21
N GLU A 208 -4.68 4.78 0.95
CA GLU A 208 -3.84 4.74 -0.24
C GLU A 208 -4.13 5.93 -1.14
N LEU A 209 -3.09 6.41 -1.85
CA LEU A 209 -3.23 7.32 -2.98
C LEU A 209 -2.59 6.69 -4.20
N HIS A 210 -3.37 6.53 -5.25
CA HIS A 210 -2.95 5.97 -6.53
C HIS A 210 -2.96 7.04 -7.61
N PHE A 211 -2.03 6.86 -8.55
CA PHE A 211 -1.84 7.68 -9.73
C PHE A 211 -1.98 6.79 -10.96
N GLU A 212 -2.79 7.18 -11.93
CA GLU A 212 -3.10 6.39 -13.12
C GLU A 212 -2.96 7.23 -14.37
N ASP A 213 -2.25 6.70 -15.37
CA ASP A 213 -2.15 7.25 -16.71
C ASP A 213 -2.27 6.13 -17.77
N LYS A 214 -2.00 6.46 -19.05
CA LYS A 214 -2.02 5.48 -20.15
C LYS A 214 -1.00 4.35 -20.01
N SER A 215 0.04 4.52 -19.18
CA SER A 215 1.14 3.58 -19.00
C SER A 215 0.89 2.61 -17.84
N GLY A 216 0.03 2.98 -16.87
CA GLY A 216 -0.30 2.11 -15.76
C GLY A 216 -0.89 2.79 -14.55
N LYS A 217 -0.88 2.05 -13.44
CA LYS A 217 -1.33 2.50 -12.13
C LYS A 217 -0.18 2.37 -11.14
N TYR A 218 0.05 3.42 -10.38
CA TYR A 218 1.15 3.54 -9.42
C TYR A 218 0.58 3.95 -8.06
N PHE A 219 1.25 3.57 -6.98
CA PHE A 219 0.84 4.01 -5.64
C PHE A 219 1.85 4.99 -5.04
N LEU A 220 1.40 5.84 -4.15
CA LEU A 220 2.23 6.75 -3.36
C LEU A 220 3.38 5.97 -2.71
N GLY A 221 4.62 6.39 -2.96
CA GLY A 221 5.82 5.74 -2.44
C GLY A 221 6.34 4.57 -3.26
N GLN A 222 5.71 4.20 -4.37
CA GLN A 222 6.18 3.07 -5.17
C GLN A 222 7.63 3.25 -5.59
N ASN A 223 8.47 2.24 -5.26
CA ASN A 223 9.93 2.21 -5.49
C ASN A 223 10.74 3.30 -4.76
N ILE A 224 10.15 3.97 -3.76
CA ILE A 224 10.87 4.92 -2.91
C ILE A 224 11.01 4.32 -1.51
N PRO A 225 12.21 4.23 -0.95
CA PRO A 225 12.39 3.81 0.45
C PRO A 225 11.55 4.69 1.39
N PRO A 226 10.87 4.10 2.40
CA PRO A 226 10.01 4.86 3.32
C PRO A 226 10.74 6.04 3.99
N GLU A 227 12.04 5.93 4.26
CA GLU A 227 12.89 6.97 4.84
C GLU A 227 12.96 8.22 3.96
N LEU A 228 13.06 8.05 2.64
CA LEU A 228 13.12 9.16 1.66
C LEU A 228 11.74 9.73 1.36
N LEU A 229 10.69 8.91 1.53
CA LEU A 229 9.32 9.30 1.24
C LEU A 229 8.70 10.15 2.36
N LYS A 230 9.12 9.94 3.62
CA LYS A 230 8.51 10.54 4.81
C LYS A 230 8.38 12.08 4.72
N GLU A 231 9.45 12.76 4.33
CA GLU A 231 9.47 14.23 4.21
C GLU A 231 8.44 14.74 3.19
N ASN A 232 8.29 14.03 2.06
CA ASN A 232 7.33 14.41 1.02
C ASN A 232 5.89 14.09 1.40
N ILE A 233 5.66 13.01 2.14
CA ILE A 233 4.33 12.65 2.64
C ILE A 233 3.80 13.72 3.59
N ASP A 234 4.64 14.23 4.48
CA ASP A 234 4.25 15.29 5.42
C ASP A 234 3.82 16.58 4.68
N LEU A 235 4.45 16.87 3.54
CA LEU A 235 4.10 18.04 2.70
C LEU A 235 2.80 17.87 1.90
N LEU A 236 2.24 16.67 1.79
CA LEU A 236 0.98 16.42 1.08
C LEU A 236 -0.22 17.01 1.79
N PHE A 237 -0.16 17.05 3.13
CA PHE A 237 -1.31 17.39 3.97
C PHE A 237 -1.22 18.83 4.47
N GLU A 238 -2.39 19.50 4.47
CA GLU A 238 -2.58 20.83 5.08
C GLU A 238 -2.66 20.74 6.60
#